data_2c277692613d3c12b7baf2cc540368c5
#
_entry.id   2c277692613d3c12b7baf2cc540368c5
#
_cell.length_a   1.000
_cell.length_b   1.000
_cell.length_c   1.000
_cell.angle_alpha   90.00
_cell.angle_beta   90.00
_cell.angle_gamma   90.00
#
_symmetry.space_group_name_H-M   'P 1'
#
loop_
_entity.id
_entity.type
_entity.pdbx_description
1 polymer ?
#
loop_
_entity_poly.entity_id
_entity_poly.type
_entity_poly.pdbx_seq_one_letter_code
_entity_poly.pdbx_strand_id
1 'polypeptide(L)'
;EEVINLPEQNFITINIPTTSEYKKFNKHRLVTVEDIELVGDTSLTRLLYLRQLASQYNKNKLAALKDLLESTNDRVIIFYNFKDEYEKIKDLCIRLERPVSSVNGDLRDLKAYESESNSVSLIQYQAGAMGLNMQLSNKLVYFSLPLSSELFEQSKKRIHRLGQAKSCFYYYMLTEKSIEHDILEVLNTRKDFTDKLFEE
;
A
#
# COMPACT_ATOMS: atom_id res chain seq x y z
N GLU A 1 -5.74 -25.12 28.04
CA GLU A 1 -5.75 -23.93 27.16
C GLU A 1 -4.65 -24.12 26.09
N GLU A 2 -5.05 -24.41 24.86
CA GLU A 2 -4.12 -24.42 23.75
C GLU A 2 -3.65 -22.98 23.51
N VAL A 3 -2.38 -22.73 23.77
CA VAL A 3 -1.73 -21.46 23.40
C VAL A 3 -1.61 -21.43 21.86
N ILE A 4 -2.46 -20.64 21.22
CA ILE A 4 -2.41 -20.45 19.78
C ILE A 4 -1.20 -19.57 19.48
N ASN A 5 -0.12 -20.19 18.98
CA ASN A 5 1.06 -19.48 18.52
C ASN A 5 0.86 -19.09 17.05
N LEU A 6 0.62 -17.78 16.80
CA LEU A 6 0.70 -17.22 15.46
C LEU A 6 2.16 -17.08 15.03
N PRO A 7 2.47 -17.20 13.72
CA PRO A 7 3.83 -17.10 13.22
C PRO A 7 4.43 -15.70 13.40
N GLU A 8 5.75 -15.61 13.23
CA GLU A 8 6.50 -14.36 13.32
C GLU A 8 6.03 -13.34 12.27
N GLN A 9 6.05 -12.06 12.65
CA GLN A 9 5.81 -10.94 11.76
C GLN A 9 7.11 -10.18 11.52
N ASN A 10 7.46 -9.97 10.25
CA ASN A 10 8.64 -9.24 9.82
C ASN A 10 8.21 -7.99 9.05
N PHE A 11 8.66 -6.83 9.50
CA PHE A 11 8.34 -5.53 8.89
C PHE A 11 9.58 -5.00 8.18
N ILE A 12 9.48 -4.80 6.86
CA ILE A 12 10.59 -4.42 6.01
C ILE A 12 10.26 -3.11 5.31
N THR A 13 11.08 -2.08 5.51
CA THR A 13 10.95 -0.82 4.78
C THR A 13 11.76 -0.89 3.49
N ILE A 14 11.11 -0.63 2.37
CA ILE A 14 11.76 -0.43 1.08
C ILE A 14 11.80 1.07 0.83
N ASN A 15 13.02 1.64 0.86
CA ASN A 15 13.23 3.05 0.63
C ASN A 15 13.22 3.34 -0.88
N ILE A 16 12.31 4.22 -1.29
CA ILE A 16 12.09 4.58 -2.69
C ILE A 16 12.69 5.96 -2.95
N PRO A 17 13.52 6.14 -3.97
CA PRO A 17 14.01 7.46 -4.33
C PRO A 17 12.86 8.45 -4.58
N THR A 18 13.00 9.67 -4.07
CA THR A 18 12.02 10.74 -4.30
C THR A 18 12.11 11.26 -5.73
N THR A 19 11.15 12.07 -6.14
CA THR A 19 11.10 12.70 -7.47
C THR A 19 11.27 14.21 -7.37
N SER A 20 11.69 14.83 -8.49
CA SER A 20 11.76 16.28 -8.59
C SER A 20 10.38 16.94 -8.44
N GLU A 21 9.33 16.30 -8.94
CA GLU A 21 7.94 16.75 -8.84
C GLU A 21 7.48 16.80 -7.37
N TYR A 22 7.80 15.78 -6.57
CA TYR A 22 7.51 15.79 -5.15
C TYR A 22 8.20 16.96 -4.43
N LYS A 23 9.50 17.13 -4.67
CA LYS A 23 10.29 18.22 -4.06
C LYS A 23 9.74 19.59 -4.44
N LYS A 24 9.39 19.78 -5.71
CA LYS A 24 8.85 21.05 -6.21
C LYS A 24 7.50 21.35 -5.58
N PHE A 25 6.59 20.40 -5.52
CA PHE A 25 5.29 20.58 -4.88
C PHE A 25 5.41 20.82 -3.38
N ASN A 26 6.28 20.09 -2.70
CA ASN A 26 6.49 20.27 -1.26
C ASN A 26 6.97 21.69 -0.92
N LYS A 27 7.79 22.27 -1.82
CA LYS A 27 8.32 23.64 -1.65
C LYS A 27 7.34 24.73 -2.08
N HIS A 28 6.67 24.55 -3.22
CA HIS A 28 5.87 25.59 -3.89
C HIS A 28 4.37 25.37 -3.87
N ARG A 29 3.90 24.19 -3.43
CA ARG A 29 2.50 23.76 -3.43
C ARG A 29 1.85 23.75 -4.83
N LEU A 30 2.67 23.68 -5.87
CA LEU A 30 2.25 23.68 -7.26
C LEU A 30 3.23 22.85 -8.08
N VAL A 31 2.71 21.94 -8.89
CA VAL A 31 3.49 21.16 -9.86
C VAL A 31 2.57 20.62 -10.96
N THR A 32 3.13 20.45 -12.15
CA THR A 32 2.48 19.69 -13.23
C THR A 32 3.14 18.32 -13.33
N VAL A 33 2.35 17.27 -13.30
CA VAL A 33 2.78 15.88 -13.44
C VAL A 33 1.80 15.12 -14.33
N GLU A 34 2.30 14.36 -15.30
CA GLU A 34 1.47 13.62 -16.27
C GLU A 34 0.39 14.52 -16.92
N ASP A 35 0.75 15.76 -17.28
CA ASP A 35 -0.12 16.79 -17.85
C ASP A 35 -1.26 17.28 -16.93
N ILE A 36 -1.16 16.97 -15.65
CA ILE A 36 -2.12 17.42 -14.63
C ILE A 36 -1.46 18.45 -13.73
N GLU A 37 -2.11 19.61 -13.54
CA GLU A 37 -1.66 20.62 -12.59
C GLU A 37 -2.23 20.32 -11.19
N LEU A 38 -1.33 20.18 -10.22
CA LEU A 38 -1.66 19.96 -8.82
C LEU A 38 -1.42 21.25 -8.03
N VAL A 39 -2.47 21.77 -7.38
CA VAL A 39 -2.43 22.97 -6.57
C VAL A 39 -2.83 22.63 -5.13
N GLY A 40 -1.89 22.74 -4.20
CA GLY A 40 -2.11 22.44 -2.78
C GLY A 40 -2.45 23.70 -1.97
N ASP A 41 -3.57 24.34 -2.27
CA ASP A 41 -4.01 25.59 -1.68
C ASP A 41 -4.63 25.42 -0.28
N THR A 42 -5.03 24.22 0.10
CA THR A 42 -5.52 23.87 1.44
C THR A 42 -4.66 22.77 2.07
N SER A 43 -4.78 22.57 3.39
CA SER A 43 -4.07 21.47 4.08
C SER A 43 -4.51 20.10 3.56
N LEU A 44 -5.78 19.94 3.23
CA LEU A 44 -6.33 18.68 2.70
C LEU A 44 -5.84 18.39 1.28
N THR A 45 -5.86 19.38 0.39
CA THR A 45 -5.35 19.21 -0.97
C THR A 45 -3.84 19.01 -0.98
N ARG A 46 -3.11 19.71 -0.10
CA ARG A 46 -1.68 19.51 0.07
C ARG A 46 -1.37 18.08 0.51
N LEU A 47 -2.06 17.58 1.53
CA LEU A 47 -1.88 16.20 2.00
C LEU A 47 -2.20 15.19 0.91
N LEU A 48 -3.33 15.36 0.20
CA LEU A 48 -3.75 14.48 -0.88
C LEU A 48 -2.67 14.39 -1.96
N TYR A 49 -2.20 15.53 -2.46
CA TYR A 49 -1.24 15.55 -3.57
C TYR A 49 0.17 15.12 -3.17
N LEU A 50 0.60 15.39 -1.93
CA LEU A 50 1.86 14.82 -1.42
C LEU A 50 1.81 13.29 -1.40
N ARG A 51 0.68 12.71 -0.99
CA ARG A 51 0.49 11.25 -0.99
C ARG A 51 0.51 10.69 -2.41
N GLN A 52 -0.16 11.33 -3.35
CA GLN A 52 -0.19 10.90 -4.75
C GLN A 52 1.19 11.04 -5.42
N LEU A 53 1.90 12.15 -5.17
CA LEU A 53 3.25 12.37 -5.69
C LEU A 53 4.27 11.40 -5.10
N ALA A 54 4.10 10.97 -3.86
CA ALA A 54 4.94 9.95 -3.24
C ALA A 54 4.64 8.53 -3.73
N SER A 55 3.50 8.30 -4.38
CA SER A 55 3.03 6.97 -4.74
C SER A 55 2.73 6.84 -6.24
N GLN A 56 1.51 7.14 -6.70
CA GLN A 56 1.13 6.90 -8.10
C GLN A 56 1.97 7.67 -9.12
N TYR A 57 2.49 8.84 -8.75
CA TYR A 57 3.33 9.68 -9.59
C TYR A 57 4.84 9.45 -9.35
N ASN A 58 5.20 8.49 -8.53
CA ASN A 58 6.59 8.08 -8.34
C ASN A 58 6.87 6.77 -9.08
N LYS A 59 7.40 6.87 -10.30
CA LYS A 59 7.76 5.71 -11.10
C LYS A 59 8.84 4.82 -10.46
N ASN A 60 9.65 5.34 -9.54
CA ASN A 60 10.62 4.54 -8.80
C ASN A 60 9.92 3.53 -7.88
N LYS A 61 8.74 3.86 -7.39
CA LYS A 61 7.94 2.94 -6.56
C LYS A 61 7.44 1.74 -7.36
N LEU A 62 6.96 1.95 -8.59
CA LEU A 62 6.57 0.86 -9.50
C LEU A 62 7.78 0.01 -9.90
N ALA A 63 8.94 0.61 -10.14
CA ALA A 63 10.16 -0.13 -10.44
C ALA A 63 10.57 -1.03 -9.25
N ALA A 64 10.51 -0.53 -8.03
CA ALA A 64 10.79 -1.33 -6.83
C ALA A 64 9.75 -2.44 -6.61
N LEU A 65 8.47 -2.18 -6.89
CA LEU A 65 7.43 -3.20 -6.84
C LEU A 65 7.67 -4.31 -7.85
N LYS A 66 8.08 -3.94 -9.08
CA LYS A 66 8.48 -4.91 -10.10
C LYS A 66 9.58 -5.83 -9.60
N ASP A 67 10.65 -5.27 -9.03
CA ASP A 67 11.76 -6.05 -8.48
C ASP A 67 11.29 -7.00 -7.38
N LEU A 68 10.42 -6.56 -6.49
CA LEU A 68 9.85 -7.39 -5.44
C LEU A 68 9.02 -8.54 -6.02
N LEU A 69 8.14 -8.27 -6.97
CA LEU A 69 7.29 -9.30 -7.59
C LEU A 69 8.11 -10.31 -8.41
N GLU A 70 9.19 -9.88 -9.04
CA GLU A 70 10.10 -10.79 -9.75
C GLU A 70 10.95 -11.66 -8.80
N SER A 71 11.13 -11.23 -7.55
CA SER A 71 11.91 -11.96 -6.55
C SER A 71 11.18 -13.15 -5.93
N THR A 72 9.89 -13.29 -6.14
CA THR A 72 9.07 -14.35 -5.53
C THR A 72 7.96 -14.82 -6.46
N ASN A 73 7.64 -16.12 -6.37
CA ASN A 73 6.47 -16.72 -7.00
C ASN A 73 5.33 -16.97 -6.01
N ASP A 74 5.45 -16.46 -4.79
CA ASP A 74 4.41 -16.60 -3.79
C ASP A 74 3.24 -15.66 -4.06
N ARG A 75 2.08 -15.96 -3.45
CA ARG A 75 0.97 -15.02 -3.39
C ARG A 75 1.41 -13.74 -2.70
N VAL A 76 1.11 -12.60 -3.28
CA VAL A 76 1.39 -11.28 -2.71
C VAL A 76 0.10 -10.48 -2.63
N ILE A 77 -0.14 -9.86 -1.48
CA ILE A 77 -1.26 -8.93 -1.29
C ILE A 77 -0.70 -7.51 -1.34
N ILE A 78 -1.31 -6.63 -2.12
CA ILE A 78 -0.92 -5.22 -2.23
C ILE A 78 -2.08 -4.35 -1.79
N PHE A 79 -1.87 -3.56 -0.74
CA PHE A 79 -2.80 -2.52 -0.31
C PHE A 79 -2.48 -1.19 -0.96
N TYR A 80 -3.51 -0.48 -1.38
CA TYR A 80 -3.43 0.81 -2.06
C TYR A 80 -4.62 1.72 -1.70
N ASN A 81 -4.53 3.01 -2.05
CA ASN A 81 -5.56 4.01 -1.79
C ASN A 81 -6.26 4.50 -3.07
N PHE A 82 -5.49 4.84 -4.11
CA PHE A 82 -5.97 5.62 -5.25
C PHE A 82 -6.21 4.76 -6.48
N LYS A 83 -7.22 5.12 -7.27
CA LYS A 83 -7.56 4.42 -8.50
C LYS A 83 -6.39 4.35 -9.48
N ASP A 84 -5.60 5.41 -9.61
CA ASP A 84 -4.43 5.43 -10.50
C ASP A 84 -3.33 4.49 -10.01
N GLU A 85 -3.18 4.29 -8.70
CA GLU A 85 -2.30 3.26 -8.16
C GLU A 85 -2.75 1.87 -8.63
N TYR A 86 -4.03 1.58 -8.49
CA TYR A 86 -4.62 0.32 -8.92
C TYR A 86 -4.35 0.04 -10.40
N GLU A 87 -4.62 1.00 -11.28
CA GLU A 87 -4.43 0.82 -12.72
C GLU A 87 -2.95 0.55 -13.06
N LYS A 88 -2.04 1.31 -12.49
CA LYS A 88 -0.59 1.16 -12.72
C LYS A 88 -0.06 -0.17 -12.19
N ILE A 89 -0.50 -0.59 -11.00
CA ILE A 89 -0.09 -1.87 -10.40
C ILE A 89 -0.67 -3.04 -11.20
N LYS A 90 -1.93 -2.97 -11.59
CA LYS A 90 -2.59 -3.99 -12.40
C LYS A 90 -1.86 -4.19 -13.74
N ASP A 91 -1.55 -3.09 -14.44
CA ASP A 91 -0.79 -3.14 -15.70
C ASP A 91 0.58 -3.80 -15.50
N LEU A 92 1.26 -3.50 -14.40
CA LEU A 92 2.54 -4.13 -14.06
C LEU A 92 2.36 -5.65 -13.88
N CYS A 93 1.35 -6.08 -13.13
CA CYS A 93 1.07 -7.50 -12.90
C CYS A 93 0.77 -8.24 -14.20
N ILE A 94 0.00 -7.63 -15.10
CA ILE A 94 -0.30 -8.19 -16.43
C ILE A 94 0.99 -8.38 -17.23
N ARG A 95 1.87 -7.38 -17.25
CA ARG A 95 3.17 -7.46 -17.94
C ARG A 95 4.08 -8.54 -17.37
N LEU A 96 3.99 -8.79 -16.06
CA LEU A 96 4.73 -9.85 -15.37
C LEU A 96 4.05 -11.22 -15.44
N GLU A 97 2.93 -11.31 -16.16
CA GLU A 97 2.13 -12.53 -16.28
C GLU A 97 1.71 -13.12 -14.93
N ARG A 98 1.44 -12.24 -13.96
CA ARG A 98 0.93 -12.62 -12.63
C ARG A 98 -0.60 -12.53 -12.63
N PRO A 99 -1.31 -13.63 -12.26
CA PRO A 99 -2.77 -13.58 -12.09
C PRO A 99 -3.18 -12.57 -11.03
N VAL A 100 -4.23 -11.81 -11.29
CA VAL A 100 -4.67 -10.69 -10.43
C VAL A 100 -6.04 -10.97 -9.83
N SER A 101 -6.14 -10.77 -8.52
CA SER A 101 -7.39 -10.60 -7.79
C SER A 101 -7.55 -9.14 -7.39
N SER A 102 -8.77 -8.65 -7.30
CA SER A 102 -9.06 -7.25 -6.99
C SER A 102 -10.25 -7.12 -6.04
N VAL A 103 -10.08 -6.30 -5.00
CA VAL A 103 -11.15 -5.91 -4.09
C VAL A 103 -11.12 -4.39 -3.91
N ASN A 104 -12.13 -3.72 -4.43
CA ASN A 104 -12.32 -2.27 -4.33
C ASN A 104 -13.81 -1.93 -4.33
N GLY A 105 -14.16 -0.65 -4.45
CA GLY A 105 -15.56 -0.21 -4.41
C GLY A 105 -16.44 -0.77 -5.54
N ASP A 106 -15.84 -1.13 -6.66
CA ASP A 106 -16.54 -1.58 -7.87
C ASP A 106 -16.45 -3.09 -8.10
N LEU A 107 -15.47 -3.76 -7.53
CA LEU A 107 -15.14 -5.15 -7.84
C LEU A 107 -14.71 -5.93 -6.60
N ARG A 108 -15.24 -7.15 -6.49
CA ARG A 108 -14.76 -8.15 -5.53
C ARG A 108 -14.53 -9.47 -6.28
N ASP A 109 -13.30 -9.71 -6.67
CA ASP A 109 -12.89 -10.91 -7.38
C ASP A 109 -11.63 -11.50 -6.74
N LEU A 110 -11.77 -12.64 -6.08
CA LEU A 110 -10.69 -13.38 -5.41
C LEU A 110 -10.37 -14.71 -6.08
N LYS A 111 -10.83 -14.94 -7.31
CA LYS A 111 -10.64 -16.21 -8.02
C LYS A 111 -9.17 -16.56 -8.20
N ALA A 112 -8.35 -15.60 -8.64
CA ALA A 112 -6.92 -15.82 -8.82
C ALA A 112 -6.23 -16.09 -7.46
N TYR A 113 -6.60 -15.37 -6.42
CA TYR A 113 -6.07 -15.62 -5.08
C TYR A 113 -6.35 -17.06 -4.61
N GLU A 114 -7.53 -17.56 -4.85
CA GLU A 114 -7.95 -18.90 -4.41
C GLU A 114 -7.28 -20.01 -5.21
N SER A 115 -7.15 -19.85 -6.54
CA SER A 115 -6.72 -20.91 -7.45
C SER A 115 -5.25 -20.85 -7.87
N GLU A 116 -4.60 -19.68 -7.82
CA GLU A 116 -3.26 -19.48 -8.38
C GLU A 116 -2.25 -19.13 -7.28
N SER A 117 -1.27 -19.99 -7.08
CA SER A 117 -0.26 -19.86 -6.01
C SER A 117 0.69 -18.67 -6.22
N ASN A 118 0.74 -18.08 -7.40
CA ASN A 118 1.54 -16.91 -7.75
C ASN A 118 0.71 -15.65 -7.99
N SER A 119 -0.54 -15.63 -7.55
CA SER A 119 -1.44 -14.49 -7.74
C SER A 119 -0.99 -13.27 -6.96
N VAL A 120 -1.37 -12.10 -7.47
CA VAL A 120 -1.23 -10.81 -6.79
C VAL A 120 -2.62 -10.26 -6.55
N SER A 121 -2.92 -9.96 -5.29
CA SER A 121 -4.23 -9.44 -4.89
C SER A 121 -4.13 -7.96 -4.59
N LEU A 122 -4.89 -7.13 -5.32
CA LEU A 122 -4.92 -5.68 -5.18
C LEU A 122 -6.12 -5.29 -4.33
N ILE A 123 -5.87 -4.80 -3.12
CA ILE A 123 -6.90 -4.53 -2.12
C ILE A 123 -6.91 -3.05 -1.76
N GLN A 124 -8.02 -2.37 -2.03
CA GLN A 124 -8.24 -1.02 -1.52
C GLN A 124 -8.61 -1.10 -0.04
N TYR A 125 -8.03 -0.22 0.78
CA TYR A 125 -8.16 -0.31 2.24
C TYR A 125 -9.60 -0.40 2.74
N GLN A 126 -10.47 0.51 2.29
CA GLN A 126 -11.85 0.56 2.75
C GLN A 126 -12.66 -0.67 2.32
N ALA A 127 -12.47 -1.13 1.10
CA ALA A 127 -13.14 -2.33 0.60
C ALA A 127 -12.62 -3.59 1.28
N GLY A 128 -11.33 -3.63 1.61
CA GLY A 128 -10.69 -4.73 2.34
C GLY A 128 -11.07 -4.82 3.83
N ALA A 129 -11.75 -3.80 4.39
CA ALA A 129 -12.24 -3.82 5.76
C ALA A 129 -13.33 -4.88 6.00
N MET A 130 -13.94 -5.42 4.95
CA MET A 130 -15.06 -6.36 4.98
C MET A 130 -14.66 -7.83 5.26
N GLY A 131 -13.71 -8.08 6.15
CA GLY A 131 -13.50 -9.41 6.70
C GLY A 131 -12.83 -10.42 5.78
N LEU A 132 -11.89 -10.00 4.94
CA LEU A 132 -11.13 -10.89 4.05
C LEU A 132 -10.16 -11.78 4.83
N ASN A 133 -10.23 -13.08 4.59
CA ASN A 133 -9.31 -14.07 5.13
C ASN A 133 -8.32 -14.46 4.03
N MET A 134 -7.07 -14.00 4.15
CA MET A 134 -6.08 -14.14 3.09
C MET A 134 -4.77 -14.80 3.57
N GLN A 135 -4.90 -15.75 4.49
CA GLN A 135 -3.77 -16.47 5.09
C GLN A 135 -3.11 -17.50 4.16
N LEU A 136 -3.58 -17.70 2.95
CA LEU A 136 -2.83 -18.42 1.92
C LEU A 136 -1.61 -17.62 1.45
N SER A 137 -1.61 -16.31 1.64
CA SER A 137 -0.44 -15.46 1.45
C SER A 137 0.25 -15.20 2.79
N ASN A 138 1.58 -15.11 2.75
CA ASN A 138 2.38 -14.64 3.88
C ASN A 138 3.14 -13.35 3.56
N LYS A 139 2.90 -12.74 2.40
CA LYS A 139 3.53 -11.51 1.93
C LYS A 139 2.49 -10.45 1.65
N LEU A 140 2.69 -9.28 2.25
CA LEU A 140 1.81 -8.13 2.14
C LEU A 140 2.62 -6.89 1.86
N VAL A 141 2.23 -6.13 0.83
CA VAL A 141 2.90 -4.89 0.41
C VAL A 141 1.98 -3.71 0.67
N TYR A 142 2.49 -2.70 1.33
CA TYR A 142 1.87 -1.38 1.43
C TYR A 142 2.44 -0.51 0.32
N PHE A 143 1.74 -0.42 -0.81
CA PHE A 143 2.15 0.46 -1.91
C PHE A 143 1.98 1.92 -1.54
N SER A 144 0.93 2.24 -0.81
CA SER A 144 0.73 3.49 -0.09
C SER A 144 0.05 3.21 1.24
N LEU A 145 0.17 4.12 2.20
CA LEU A 145 -0.36 3.94 3.54
C LEU A 145 -1.76 4.53 3.67
N PRO A 146 -2.64 3.94 4.50
CA PRO A 146 -3.90 4.57 4.85
C PRO A 146 -3.65 5.71 5.84
N LEU A 147 -4.63 6.58 6.06
CA LEU A 147 -4.58 7.58 7.11
C LEU A 147 -5.22 7.10 8.42
N SER A 148 -6.06 6.06 8.34
CA SER A 148 -6.77 5.45 9.47
C SER A 148 -5.92 4.36 10.11
N SER A 149 -5.69 4.45 11.42
CA SER A 149 -4.97 3.43 12.17
C SER A 149 -5.75 2.12 12.25
N GLU A 150 -7.08 2.18 12.29
CA GLU A 150 -7.94 1.00 12.28
C GLU A 150 -7.77 0.21 10.98
N LEU A 151 -7.84 0.87 9.82
CA LEU A 151 -7.62 0.22 8.53
C LEU A 151 -6.21 -0.39 8.43
N PHE A 152 -5.23 0.30 8.98
CA PHE A 152 -3.84 -0.18 9.00
C PHE A 152 -3.70 -1.46 9.84
N GLU A 153 -4.21 -1.46 11.06
CA GLU A 153 -4.15 -2.63 11.94
C GLU A 153 -4.98 -3.81 11.38
N GLN A 154 -6.14 -3.54 10.81
CA GLN A 154 -6.96 -4.56 10.17
C GLN A 154 -6.25 -5.20 8.97
N SER A 155 -5.51 -4.42 8.18
CA SER A 155 -4.78 -4.94 7.03
C SER A 155 -3.76 -6.01 7.39
N LYS A 156 -3.05 -5.83 8.50
CA LYS A 156 -2.06 -6.81 8.98
C LYS A 156 -2.68 -8.15 9.35
N LYS A 157 -3.91 -8.14 9.85
CA LYS A 157 -4.65 -9.33 10.27
C LYS A 157 -5.22 -10.14 9.11
N ARG A 158 -5.09 -9.67 7.87
CA ARG A 158 -5.55 -10.45 6.70
C ARG A 158 -4.71 -11.68 6.48
N ILE A 159 -3.43 -11.63 6.80
CA ILE A 159 -2.49 -12.75 6.66
C ILE A 159 -2.06 -13.35 8.01
N HIS A 160 -1.98 -12.56 9.08
CA HIS A 160 -1.55 -12.99 10.41
C HIS A 160 -2.76 -13.40 11.24
N ARG A 161 -3.17 -14.66 11.05
CA ARG A 161 -4.37 -15.23 11.67
C ARG A 161 -4.30 -16.74 11.70
N LEU A 162 -5.28 -17.37 12.37
CA LEU A 162 -5.42 -18.82 12.41
C LEU A 162 -5.36 -19.44 11.02
N GLY A 163 -4.55 -20.48 10.85
CA GLY A 163 -4.32 -21.13 9.56
C GLY A 163 -3.10 -20.61 8.81
N GLN A 164 -2.45 -19.54 9.29
CA GLN A 164 -1.16 -19.11 8.75
C GLN A 164 -0.03 -19.99 9.29
N ALA A 165 0.61 -20.75 8.39
CA ALA A 165 1.69 -21.66 8.74
C ALA A 165 3.09 -21.06 8.55
N LYS A 166 3.20 -19.90 7.89
CA LYS A 166 4.47 -19.27 7.50
C LYS A 166 4.68 -17.95 8.22
N SER A 167 5.95 -17.57 8.43
CA SER A 167 6.29 -16.22 8.86
C SER A 167 5.72 -15.18 7.89
N CYS A 168 5.15 -14.12 8.44
CA CYS A 168 4.53 -13.05 7.65
C CYS A 168 5.55 -11.94 7.37
N PHE A 169 5.53 -11.44 6.15
CA PHE A 169 6.38 -10.35 5.70
C PHE A 169 5.53 -9.18 5.24
N TYR A 170 5.77 -8.00 5.82
CA TYR A 170 5.10 -6.74 5.52
C TYR A 170 6.12 -5.78 4.92
N TYR A 171 5.91 -5.37 3.68
CA TYR A 171 6.80 -4.47 2.96
C TYR A 171 6.18 -3.08 2.91
N TYR A 172 6.82 -2.12 3.55
CA TYR A 172 6.45 -0.70 3.46
C TYR A 172 7.24 -0.04 2.33
N MET A 173 6.56 0.36 1.27
CA MET A 173 7.17 1.10 0.16
C MET A 173 7.06 2.60 0.45
N LEU A 174 8.14 3.19 0.94
CA LEU A 174 8.16 4.58 1.39
C LEU A 174 9.08 5.43 0.52
N THR A 175 8.53 6.46 -0.11
CA THR A 175 9.33 7.48 -0.79
C THR A 175 10.17 8.24 0.22
N GLU A 176 11.48 8.30 -0.01
CA GLU A 176 12.45 8.96 0.86
C GLU A 176 12.10 10.45 1.03
N LYS A 177 12.29 10.97 2.25
CA LYS A 177 12.03 12.39 2.60
C LYS A 177 10.63 12.84 2.21
N SER A 178 9.65 11.96 2.36
CA SER A 178 8.25 12.24 2.05
C SER A 178 7.36 12.13 3.27
N ILE A 179 6.13 12.61 3.10
CA ILE A 179 5.08 12.52 4.13
C ILE A 179 4.76 11.08 4.53
N GLU A 180 5.12 10.09 3.71
CA GLU A 180 4.85 8.68 4.02
C GLU A 180 5.56 8.21 5.29
N HIS A 181 6.75 8.72 5.57
CA HIS A 181 7.46 8.44 6.83
C HIS A 181 6.71 9.00 8.04
N ASP A 182 6.19 10.22 7.94
CA ASP A 182 5.40 10.84 9.00
C ASP A 182 4.08 10.08 9.23
N ILE A 183 3.44 9.65 8.16
CA ILE A 183 2.20 8.86 8.23
C ILE A 183 2.47 7.53 8.96
N LEU A 184 3.51 6.79 8.59
CA LEU A 184 3.84 5.52 9.24
C LEU A 184 4.14 5.70 10.73
N GLU A 185 4.89 6.73 11.09
CA GLU A 185 5.21 7.03 12.49
C GLU A 185 3.94 7.24 13.32
N VAL A 186 2.99 8.02 12.81
CA VAL A 186 1.71 8.27 13.47
C VAL A 186 0.86 6.99 13.56
N LEU A 187 0.75 6.23 12.48
CA LEU A 187 0.00 4.96 12.46
C LEU A 187 0.57 3.94 13.46
N ASN A 188 1.88 3.90 13.64
CA ASN A 188 2.54 3.02 14.60
C ASN A 188 2.21 3.37 16.06
N THR A 189 1.74 4.58 16.32
CA THR A 189 1.21 4.98 17.64
C THR A 189 -0.28 4.67 17.80
N ARG A 190 -0.90 4.03 16.81
CA ARG A 190 -2.34 3.73 16.73
C ARG A 190 -3.22 4.97 16.73
N LYS A 191 -2.72 6.05 16.11
CA LYS A 191 -3.47 7.30 15.88
C LYS A 191 -3.73 7.48 14.40
N ASP A 192 -4.79 8.21 14.08
CA ASP A 192 -5.09 8.60 12.72
C ASP A 192 -4.25 9.81 12.33
N PHE A 193 -3.69 9.80 11.11
CA PHE A 193 -2.84 10.90 10.65
C PHE A 193 -3.61 12.21 10.49
N THR A 194 -4.89 12.14 10.13
CA THR A 194 -5.74 13.33 9.98
C THR A 194 -5.90 14.10 11.28
N ASP A 195 -5.84 13.45 12.43
CA ASP A 195 -5.95 14.12 13.73
C ASP A 195 -4.80 15.10 13.96
N LYS A 196 -3.61 14.75 13.48
CA LYS A 196 -2.42 15.62 13.58
C LYS A 196 -2.59 16.94 12.83
N LEU A 197 -3.40 16.99 11.77
CA LEU A 197 -3.65 18.22 11.00
C LEU A 197 -4.45 19.27 11.79
N PHE A 198 -5.14 18.84 12.81
CA PHE A 198 -6.00 19.71 13.64
C PHE A 198 -5.40 20.01 15.01
N GLU A 199 -4.23 19.44 15.32
CA GLU A 199 -3.47 19.71 16.56
C GLU A 199 -2.49 20.90 16.41
N GLU A 200 -2.29 21.43 15.21
CA GLU A 200 -1.53 22.64 14.88
C GLU A 200 -2.50 23.83 14.72
#